data_f82fc18daf50ee04a5e8b90eee6c4ed2
#
_entry.id   f82fc18daf50ee04a5e8b90eee6c4ed2
#
_cell.length_a   1.000
_cell.length_b   1.000
_cell.length_c   1.000
_cell.angle_alpha   90.00
_cell.angle_beta   90.00
_cell.angle_gamma   90.00
#
_symmetry.space_group_name_H-M   'P 1'
#
loop_
_entity.id
_entity.type
_entity.pdbx_description
1 polymer ?
#
loop_
_entity_poly.entity_id
_entity_poly.type
_entity_poly.pdbx_seq_one_letter_code
_entity_poly.pdbx_strand_id
1 'polypeptide(L)'
;MNRRKFIRHSGIASGMILVPVSSLSSCDYKKTQKPGKKSLRFAPFDLQLKHVFTLANSSRSTTPVMLTAIDYEGHTGYGEASMPPYLGETQESAAAFLSKLRLDRFASPFLIEDILTEVDGIAEGNSAAKASIDIALHDLIGKLLKRPWHQLWGLNPDDTPMTSFTIGIDTPEVVREKVKEASPYKILKVKMGRGNDTEMIETIRSVSQVPLCVDINQGWKDKQHALDMIYWLKERGIVFVEQPMAKEAIDDLAWLHDHSPLPIYADEALQRLKDVESTKGLYDGINIKLMKCTGMREAHKMANLAIALNMKVMLGCMTETSCAVSAAAQLSPLSEFADLDGNVLISNDPYEGMLIREGKVTLNDSPGIGINVKQKIV
;
A
#
# COMPACT_ATOMS: atom_id res chain seq x y z
N MET A 1 -42.85 -31.30 -14.24
CA MET A 1 -44.08 -30.67 -13.70
C MET A 1 -43.94 -29.15 -13.82
N ASN A 2 -44.81 -28.53 -14.58
CA ASN A 2 -44.62 -27.21 -15.18
C ASN A 2 -45.12 -26.09 -14.22
N ARG A 3 -44.25 -25.14 -13.87
CA ARG A 3 -44.49 -24.03 -12.90
C ARG A 3 -45.48 -22.94 -13.37
N ARG A 4 -46.26 -23.16 -14.42
CA ARG A 4 -47.16 -22.16 -15.04
C ARG A 4 -48.64 -22.33 -14.74
N LYS A 5 -49.05 -23.09 -13.72
CA LYS A 5 -50.48 -23.39 -13.44
C LYS A 5 -50.97 -23.03 -12.03
N PHE A 6 -50.35 -22.05 -11.34
CA PHE A 6 -50.76 -21.69 -9.96
C PHE A 6 -51.30 -20.27 -9.79
N ILE A 7 -51.65 -19.57 -10.85
CA ILE A 7 -52.31 -18.27 -10.73
C ILE A 7 -53.62 -18.31 -11.55
N ARG A 8 -54.65 -18.95 -11.01
CA ARG A 8 -56.08 -18.70 -11.33
C ARG A 8 -56.93 -19.19 -10.16
N HIS A 9 -57.74 -18.31 -9.63
CA HIS A 9 -58.75 -18.42 -8.58
C HIS A 9 -58.35 -17.91 -7.22
N SER A 10 -58.48 -16.59 -7.02
CA SER A 10 -59.00 -15.99 -5.80
C SER A 10 -59.47 -14.58 -6.17
N GLY A 11 -60.70 -14.50 -6.59
CA GLY A 11 -61.40 -13.22 -6.67
C GLY A 11 -61.84 -12.77 -5.28
N ILE A 12 -61.36 -11.66 -4.79
CA ILE A 12 -61.98 -10.91 -3.70
C ILE A 12 -62.03 -9.45 -4.17
N ALA A 13 -63.26 -8.96 -4.30
CA ALA A 13 -63.57 -7.56 -4.54
C ALA A 13 -63.09 -6.72 -3.34
N SER A 14 -62.24 -5.74 -3.59
CA SER A 14 -61.96 -4.71 -2.63
C SER A 14 -61.92 -3.35 -3.34
N GLY A 15 -62.70 -2.41 -2.85
CA GLY A 15 -62.95 -1.13 -3.44
C GLY A 15 -61.68 -0.33 -3.76
N MET A 16 -61.63 0.20 -4.97
CA MET A 16 -60.69 1.20 -5.41
C MET A 16 -60.92 2.51 -4.66
N ILE A 17 -60.13 2.83 -3.66
CA ILE A 17 -59.94 4.20 -3.21
C ILE A 17 -58.96 4.83 -4.22
N LEU A 18 -59.49 5.63 -5.13
CA LEU A 18 -58.69 6.51 -5.97
C LEU A 18 -58.07 7.60 -5.09
N VAL A 19 -56.81 7.37 -4.65
CA VAL A 19 -55.96 8.44 -4.15
C VAL A 19 -55.43 9.17 -5.38
N PRO A 20 -55.66 10.52 -5.51
CA PRO A 20 -55.06 11.25 -6.62
C PRO A 20 -53.55 11.16 -6.50
N VAL A 21 -52.93 10.56 -7.47
CA VAL A 21 -51.47 10.63 -7.67
C VAL A 21 -51.17 12.09 -8.03
N SER A 22 -51.01 12.94 -6.99
CA SER A 22 -50.34 14.22 -7.16
C SER A 22 -48.97 13.94 -7.72
N SER A 23 -48.72 14.46 -8.90
CA SER A 23 -47.49 14.51 -9.65
C SER A 23 -46.27 14.38 -8.72
N LEU A 24 -45.63 13.20 -8.70
CA LEU A 24 -44.23 13.08 -8.31
C LEU A 24 -43.49 13.93 -9.33
N SER A 25 -43.26 15.18 -8.95
CA SER A 25 -42.31 16.07 -9.56
C SER A 25 -41.01 15.23 -9.71
N SER A 26 -40.65 14.86 -10.93
CA SER A 26 -39.33 14.35 -11.22
C SER A 26 -38.39 15.36 -10.59
N CYS A 27 -37.62 14.90 -9.61
CA CYS A 27 -36.49 15.66 -9.11
C CYS A 27 -35.58 15.85 -10.32
N ASP A 28 -35.78 16.96 -11.04
CA ASP A 28 -34.83 17.47 -11.99
C ASP A 28 -33.54 17.72 -11.20
N TYR A 29 -32.66 16.74 -11.17
CA TYR A 29 -31.28 16.91 -10.77
C TYR A 29 -30.66 17.86 -11.80
N LYS A 30 -30.89 19.16 -11.57
CA LYS A 30 -30.36 20.23 -12.42
C LYS A 30 -28.83 20.06 -12.45
N LYS A 31 -28.34 19.60 -13.59
CA LYS A 31 -26.96 19.78 -14.05
C LYS A 31 -26.64 21.28 -14.13
N THR A 32 -26.44 21.96 -13.01
CA THR A 32 -26.04 23.37 -12.98
C THR A 32 -25.09 23.66 -11.84
N GLN A 33 -24.03 22.84 -11.70
CA GLN A 33 -22.78 23.34 -11.14
C GLN A 33 -21.78 23.37 -12.30
N LYS A 34 -21.30 24.57 -12.63
CA LYS A 34 -20.07 24.68 -13.43
C LYS A 34 -19.03 23.81 -12.72
N PRO A 35 -18.34 22.88 -13.41
CA PRO A 35 -17.37 22.03 -12.76
C PRO A 35 -16.38 22.93 -12.04
N GLY A 36 -16.21 22.73 -10.73
CA GLY A 36 -15.20 23.44 -9.95
C GLY A 36 -13.85 23.20 -10.61
N LYS A 37 -13.07 24.27 -10.78
CA LYS A 37 -11.75 24.18 -11.45
C LYS A 37 -10.83 23.32 -10.56
N LYS A 38 -10.43 22.16 -11.07
CA LYS A 38 -9.37 21.32 -10.47
C LYS A 38 -8.03 21.75 -11.03
N SER A 39 -7.02 21.88 -10.15
CA SER A 39 -5.63 22.10 -10.57
C SER A 39 -4.73 21.05 -9.97
N LEU A 40 -3.82 20.51 -10.80
CA LEU A 40 -2.74 19.64 -10.37
C LEU A 40 -1.46 20.46 -10.29
N ARG A 41 -0.78 20.35 -9.18
CA ARG A 41 0.59 20.86 -8.94
C ARG A 41 1.47 19.69 -8.56
N PHE A 42 2.75 19.73 -8.90
CA PHE A 42 3.74 18.74 -8.49
C PHE A 42 5.12 19.35 -8.43
N ALA A 43 5.96 18.83 -7.54
CA ALA A 43 7.33 19.28 -7.36
C ALA A 43 8.25 18.10 -7.02
N PRO A 44 9.47 18.03 -7.58
CA PRO A 44 10.47 17.06 -7.16
C PRO A 44 10.94 17.36 -5.74
N PHE A 45 11.24 16.28 -5.00
CA PHE A 45 11.78 16.37 -3.66
C PHE A 45 12.69 15.17 -3.40
N ASP A 46 13.82 15.37 -2.70
CA ASP A 46 14.75 14.29 -2.37
C ASP A 46 14.67 13.99 -0.88
N LEU A 47 14.24 12.78 -0.55
CA LEU A 47 14.24 12.30 0.82
C LEU A 47 15.67 12.04 1.27
N GLN A 48 16.02 12.54 2.45
CA GLN A 48 17.31 12.32 3.09
C GLN A 48 17.18 11.19 4.09
N LEU A 49 17.90 10.09 3.87
CA LEU A 49 17.89 8.96 4.79
C LEU A 49 18.73 9.24 6.04
N LYS A 50 18.25 8.81 7.21
CA LYS A 50 19.00 8.93 8.46
C LYS A 50 20.28 8.09 8.47
N HIS A 51 20.22 6.91 7.84
CA HIS A 51 21.31 5.98 7.62
C HIS A 51 21.38 5.57 6.16
N VAL A 52 22.54 5.15 5.70
CA VAL A 52 22.65 4.51 4.38
C VAL A 52 21.77 3.26 4.37
N PHE A 53 20.90 3.16 3.37
CA PHE A 53 19.97 2.04 3.23
C PHE A 53 20.51 1.06 2.20
N THR A 54 20.92 -0.12 2.69
CA THR A 54 21.54 -1.17 1.88
C THR A 54 20.61 -2.38 1.76
N LEU A 55 20.34 -2.77 0.52
CA LEU A 55 19.59 -3.96 0.12
C LEU A 55 20.54 -4.95 -0.58
N ALA A 56 20.03 -6.13 -0.96
CA ALA A 56 20.81 -7.13 -1.70
C ALA A 56 21.53 -6.54 -2.93
N ASN A 57 20.88 -5.63 -3.69
CA ASN A 57 21.35 -5.15 -4.99
C ASN A 57 21.69 -3.64 -5.05
N SER A 58 21.50 -2.88 -3.96
CA SER A 58 21.68 -1.42 -3.99
C SER A 58 22.02 -0.84 -2.62
N SER A 59 22.64 0.36 -2.63
CA SER A 59 22.85 1.20 -1.44
C SER A 59 22.56 2.65 -1.80
N ARG A 60 21.90 3.39 -0.91
CA ARG A 60 21.57 4.80 -1.14
C ARG A 60 21.45 5.58 0.17
N SER A 61 21.69 6.89 0.10
CA SER A 61 21.48 7.87 1.18
C SER A 61 20.31 8.82 0.92
N THR A 62 19.76 8.78 -0.30
CA THR A 62 18.62 9.60 -0.72
C THR A 62 17.61 8.74 -1.48
N THR A 63 16.35 9.17 -1.53
CA THR A 63 15.34 8.60 -2.41
C THR A 63 14.62 9.73 -3.13
N PRO A 64 14.60 9.75 -4.49
CA PRO A 64 13.85 10.74 -5.24
C PRO A 64 12.35 10.49 -5.11
N VAL A 65 11.59 11.57 -4.87
CA VAL A 65 10.12 11.54 -4.86
C VAL A 65 9.56 12.67 -5.69
N MET A 66 8.32 12.51 -6.14
CA MET A 66 7.51 13.59 -6.71
C MET A 66 6.32 13.81 -5.78
N LEU A 67 6.24 14.98 -5.16
CA LEU A 67 5.09 15.38 -4.36
C LEU A 67 4.04 16.00 -5.27
N THR A 68 2.77 15.67 -5.04
CA THR A 68 1.65 16.15 -5.82
C THR A 68 0.59 16.79 -4.94
N ALA A 69 -0.14 17.75 -5.51
CA ALA A 69 -1.29 18.38 -4.86
C ALA A 69 -2.40 18.62 -5.88
N ILE A 70 -3.63 18.27 -5.51
CA ILE A 70 -4.85 18.51 -6.30
C ILE A 70 -5.73 19.48 -5.53
N ASP A 71 -5.95 20.67 -6.10
CA ASP A 71 -6.83 21.69 -5.51
C ASP A 71 -8.24 21.60 -6.12
N TYR A 72 -9.26 21.68 -5.26
CA TYR A 72 -10.67 21.73 -5.66
C TYR A 72 -11.52 22.35 -4.55
N GLU A 73 -12.31 23.38 -4.88
CA GLU A 73 -13.25 24.04 -3.97
C GLU A 73 -12.68 24.44 -2.60
N GLY A 74 -11.46 24.99 -2.61
CA GLY A 74 -10.78 25.47 -1.39
C GLY A 74 -10.11 24.36 -0.56
N HIS A 75 -10.15 23.11 -1.02
CA HIS A 75 -9.46 21.98 -0.41
C HIS A 75 -8.26 21.53 -1.27
N THR A 76 -7.23 21.03 -0.61
CA THR A 76 -6.05 20.45 -1.27
C THR A 76 -5.86 19.02 -0.81
N GLY A 77 -5.84 18.10 -1.75
CA GLY A 77 -5.40 16.71 -1.53
C GLY A 77 -3.93 16.54 -1.92
N TYR A 78 -3.17 15.86 -1.09
CA TYR A 78 -1.74 15.62 -1.28
C TYR A 78 -1.47 14.16 -1.65
N GLY A 79 -0.45 13.97 -2.48
CA GLY A 79 0.03 12.65 -2.89
C GLY A 79 1.53 12.64 -3.09
N GLU A 80 2.07 11.45 -3.25
CA GLU A 80 3.50 11.21 -3.37
C GLU A 80 3.79 10.05 -4.30
N ALA A 81 4.80 10.20 -5.14
CA ALA A 81 5.44 9.14 -5.92
C ALA A 81 6.85 8.92 -5.37
N SER A 82 7.08 7.84 -4.64
CA SER A 82 8.43 7.45 -4.25
C SER A 82 9.02 6.52 -5.31
N MET A 83 10.23 6.85 -5.78
CA MET A 83 10.85 6.24 -6.96
C MET A 83 12.22 5.62 -6.62
N PRO A 84 12.27 4.56 -5.80
CA PRO A 84 13.52 3.84 -5.62
C PRO A 84 13.99 3.24 -6.95
N PRO A 85 15.31 3.05 -7.15
CA PRO A 85 15.87 2.71 -8.46
C PRO A 85 15.25 1.50 -9.16
N TYR A 86 14.80 0.49 -8.39
CA TYR A 86 14.25 -0.73 -8.98
C TYR A 86 12.88 -0.56 -9.65
N LEU A 87 12.15 0.53 -9.39
CA LEU A 87 10.90 0.85 -10.10
C LEU A 87 11.16 1.39 -11.51
N GLY A 88 12.41 1.84 -11.80
CA GLY A 88 12.77 2.36 -13.11
C GLY A 88 12.16 3.72 -13.44
N GLU A 89 11.56 4.41 -12.46
CA GLU A 89 11.01 5.75 -12.59
C GLU A 89 11.99 6.80 -12.07
N THR A 90 11.90 8.01 -12.63
CA THR A 90 12.67 9.19 -12.19
C THR A 90 11.75 10.39 -12.00
N GLN A 91 12.26 11.44 -11.35
CA GLN A 91 11.51 12.70 -11.20
C GLN A 91 11.11 13.28 -12.55
N GLU A 92 11.99 13.18 -13.57
CA GLU A 92 11.72 13.64 -14.93
C GLU A 92 10.61 12.81 -15.60
N SER A 93 10.67 11.48 -15.47
CA SER A 93 9.63 10.59 -16.04
C SER A 93 8.28 10.81 -15.37
N ALA A 94 8.26 10.98 -14.05
CA ALA A 94 7.06 11.30 -13.29
C ALA A 94 6.48 12.67 -13.70
N ALA A 95 7.32 13.71 -13.80
CA ALA A 95 6.90 15.03 -14.25
C ALA A 95 6.32 14.99 -15.67
N ALA A 96 6.98 14.28 -16.59
CA ALA A 96 6.51 14.11 -17.96
C ALA A 96 5.16 13.35 -18.03
N PHE A 97 4.95 12.36 -17.17
CA PHE A 97 3.68 11.65 -17.03
C PHE A 97 2.58 12.58 -16.50
N LEU A 98 2.82 13.25 -15.36
CA LEU A 98 1.85 14.11 -14.67
C LEU A 98 1.42 15.31 -15.55
N SER A 99 2.31 15.84 -16.38
CA SER A 99 2.03 16.94 -17.31
C SER A 99 0.99 16.60 -18.38
N LYS A 100 0.74 15.31 -18.63
CA LYS A 100 -0.27 14.85 -19.60
C LYS A 100 -1.68 14.79 -19.02
N LEU A 101 -1.81 14.80 -17.70
CA LEU A 101 -3.10 14.62 -17.02
C LEU A 101 -3.98 15.88 -17.12
N ARG A 102 -5.23 15.69 -17.49
CA ARG A 102 -6.21 16.75 -17.71
C ARG A 102 -7.41 16.56 -16.77
N LEU A 103 -7.23 16.95 -15.49
CA LEU A 103 -8.29 16.84 -14.46
C LEU A 103 -9.52 17.74 -14.76
N ASP A 104 -9.33 18.79 -15.55
CA ASP A 104 -10.39 19.72 -15.98
C ASP A 104 -11.47 19.04 -16.85
N ARG A 105 -11.19 17.87 -17.43
CA ARG A 105 -12.16 17.10 -18.25
C ARG A 105 -13.24 16.42 -17.41
N PHE A 106 -13.01 16.22 -16.14
CA PHE A 106 -13.96 15.56 -15.23
C PHE A 106 -14.81 16.57 -14.49
N ALA A 107 -16.10 16.32 -14.39
CA ALA A 107 -17.04 17.24 -13.72
C ALA A 107 -16.78 17.34 -12.20
N SER A 108 -16.31 16.24 -11.58
CA SER A 108 -16.14 16.15 -10.12
C SER A 108 -14.97 15.24 -9.76
N PRO A 109 -14.24 15.48 -8.65
CA PRO A 109 -13.25 14.56 -8.13
C PRO A 109 -13.87 13.23 -7.65
N PHE A 110 -15.18 13.20 -7.37
CA PHE A 110 -15.91 11.99 -6.98
C PHE A 110 -16.06 10.96 -8.11
N LEU A 111 -15.76 11.33 -9.37
CA LEU A 111 -15.63 10.38 -10.49
C LEU A 111 -14.26 9.66 -10.45
N ILE A 112 -13.88 9.21 -9.27
CA ILE A 112 -12.53 8.68 -9.01
C ILE A 112 -12.18 7.47 -9.87
N GLU A 113 -13.14 6.57 -10.13
CA GLU A 113 -12.90 5.40 -10.99
C GLU A 113 -12.60 5.81 -12.43
N ASP A 114 -13.34 6.80 -12.98
CA ASP A 114 -13.12 7.30 -14.34
C ASP A 114 -11.79 8.03 -14.44
N ILE A 115 -11.47 8.89 -13.45
CA ILE A 115 -10.20 9.62 -13.40
C ILE A 115 -9.02 8.64 -13.36
N LEU A 116 -9.04 7.67 -12.44
CA LEU A 116 -7.94 6.75 -12.27
C LEU A 116 -7.83 5.73 -13.40
N THR A 117 -8.92 5.46 -14.11
CA THR A 117 -8.87 4.67 -15.35
C THR A 117 -8.20 5.44 -16.47
N GLU A 118 -8.48 6.76 -16.63
CA GLU A 118 -7.75 7.61 -17.58
C GLU A 118 -6.27 7.72 -17.20
N VAL A 119 -5.97 7.93 -15.91
CA VAL A 119 -4.58 7.98 -15.40
C VAL A 119 -3.82 6.71 -15.74
N ASP A 120 -4.43 5.54 -15.54
CA ASP A 120 -3.78 4.26 -15.84
C ASP A 120 -3.52 4.08 -17.35
N GLY A 121 -4.41 4.62 -18.20
CA GLY A 121 -4.31 4.56 -19.65
C GLY A 121 -3.31 5.54 -20.29
N ILE A 122 -2.75 6.52 -19.57
CA ILE A 122 -1.82 7.53 -20.12
C ILE A 122 -0.54 6.88 -20.67
N ALA A 123 0.00 5.91 -19.95
CA ALA A 123 1.19 5.15 -20.34
C ALA A 123 1.29 3.86 -19.51
N GLU A 124 1.97 2.85 -20.07
CA GLU A 124 2.44 1.70 -19.29
C GLU A 124 3.49 2.13 -18.25
N GLY A 125 3.67 1.34 -17.18
CA GLY A 125 4.57 1.68 -16.09
C GLY A 125 4.11 2.94 -15.34
N ASN A 126 5.05 3.77 -14.89
CA ASN A 126 4.81 4.99 -14.12
C ASN A 126 3.91 4.74 -12.90
N SER A 127 4.09 3.60 -12.25
CA SER A 127 3.22 3.16 -11.15
C SER A 127 3.26 4.10 -9.96
N ALA A 128 4.44 4.65 -9.64
CA ALA A 128 4.59 5.62 -8.57
C ALA A 128 3.92 6.97 -8.93
N ALA A 129 4.10 7.47 -10.16
CA ALA A 129 3.43 8.69 -10.61
C ALA A 129 1.90 8.53 -10.59
N LYS A 130 1.37 7.37 -11.01
CA LYS A 130 -0.06 7.03 -10.92
C LYS A 130 -0.53 6.99 -9.46
N ALA A 131 0.25 6.37 -8.57
CA ALA A 131 -0.06 6.31 -7.15
C ALA A 131 -0.17 7.71 -6.53
N SER A 132 0.68 8.65 -6.94
CA SER A 132 0.62 10.01 -6.41
C SER A 132 -0.70 10.72 -6.71
N ILE A 133 -1.30 10.48 -7.87
CA ILE A 133 -2.62 11.02 -8.24
C ILE A 133 -3.73 10.32 -7.47
N ASP A 134 -3.66 8.99 -7.37
CA ASP A 134 -4.63 8.21 -6.60
C ASP A 134 -4.66 8.66 -5.13
N ILE A 135 -3.51 8.76 -4.48
CA ILE A 135 -3.37 9.21 -3.09
C ILE A 135 -3.92 10.64 -2.94
N ALA A 136 -3.55 11.55 -3.85
CA ALA A 136 -4.02 12.95 -3.78
C ALA A 136 -5.55 13.06 -3.95
N LEU A 137 -6.17 12.24 -4.81
CA LEU A 137 -7.62 12.20 -4.96
C LEU A 137 -8.30 11.63 -3.71
N HIS A 138 -7.77 10.57 -3.13
CA HIS A 138 -8.28 10.01 -1.89
C HIS A 138 -8.19 11.03 -0.75
N ASP A 139 -7.06 11.70 -0.59
CA ASP A 139 -6.90 12.75 0.41
C ASP A 139 -7.89 13.90 0.21
N LEU A 140 -8.04 14.38 -1.02
CA LEU A 140 -9.00 15.43 -1.38
C LEU A 140 -10.44 15.04 -1.06
N ILE A 141 -10.87 13.86 -1.52
CA ILE A 141 -12.25 13.38 -1.35
C ILE A 141 -12.57 13.18 0.13
N GLY A 142 -11.66 12.57 0.89
CA GLY A 142 -11.85 12.40 2.33
C GLY A 142 -11.95 13.74 3.07
N LYS A 143 -11.19 14.77 2.66
CA LYS A 143 -11.30 16.14 3.18
C LYS A 143 -12.64 16.81 2.83
N LEU A 144 -13.11 16.64 1.60
CA LEU A 144 -14.43 17.11 1.18
C LEU A 144 -15.57 16.44 1.97
N LEU A 145 -15.45 15.15 2.25
CA LEU A 145 -16.40 14.37 3.04
C LEU A 145 -16.18 14.53 4.55
N LYS A 146 -15.10 15.16 4.99
CA LYS A 146 -14.69 15.33 6.39
C LYS A 146 -14.56 13.99 7.14
N ARG A 147 -14.02 12.97 6.47
CA ARG A 147 -13.80 11.63 7.01
C ARG A 147 -12.45 11.06 6.55
N PRO A 148 -11.77 10.29 7.39
CA PRO A 148 -10.61 9.48 6.97
C PRO A 148 -11.07 8.26 6.15
N TRP A 149 -10.17 7.73 5.31
CA TRP A 149 -10.55 6.67 4.37
C TRP A 149 -10.84 5.33 5.05
N HIS A 150 -10.19 4.98 6.13
CA HIS A 150 -10.56 3.75 6.86
C HIS A 150 -12.03 3.76 7.28
N GLN A 151 -12.59 4.91 7.71
CA GLN A 151 -14.01 5.04 8.01
C GLN A 151 -14.90 4.95 6.76
N LEU A 152 -14.46 5.54 5.62
CA LEU A 152 -15.20 5.46 4.37
C LEU A 152 -15.27 4.03 3.81
N TRP A 153 -14.26 3.22 4.08
CA TRP A 153 -14.25 1.78 3.76
C TRP A 153 -14.91 0.91 4.85
N GLY A 154 -15.34 1.48 5.96
CA GLY A 154 -15.96 0.75 7.08
C GLY A 154 -14.97 -0.13 7.83
N LEU A 155 -13.68 0.21 7.83
CA LEU A 155 -12.63 -0.52 8.52
C LEU A 155 -12.48 -0.05 9.97
N ASN A 156 -12.28 -1.01 10.88
CA ASN A 156 -12.07 -0.73 12.29
C ASN A 156 -10.61 -0.33 12.55
N PRO A 157 -10.32 0.90 13.03
CA PRO A 157 -8.96 1.34 13.31
C PRO A 157 -8.26 0.55 14.45
N ASP A 158 -9.00 -0.19 15.27
CA ASP A 158 -8.43 -1.04 16.31
C ASP A 158 -7.84 -2.34 15.77
N ASP A 159 -8.18 -2.74 14.52
CA ASP A 159 -7.69 -3.96 13.87
C ASP A 159 -6.36 -3.74 13.12
N THR A 160 -5.73 -2.56 13.25
CA THR A 160 -4.42 -2.30 12.66
C THR A 160 -3.35 -3.26 13.19
N PRO A 161 -2.40 -3.73 12.35
CA PRO A 161 -1.35 -4.67 12.77
C PRO A 161 -0.18 -3.96 13.46
N MET A 162 0.73 -4.77 14.00
CA MET A 162 2.09 -4.34 14.29
C MET A 162 2.82 -4.04 12.99
N THR A 163 3.65 -2.98 13.00
CA THR A 163 4.56 -2.68 11.91
C THR A 163 5.99 -3.06 12.26
N SER A 164 6.74 -3.54 11.26
CA SER A 164 8.17 -3.79 11.42
C SER A 164 8.98 -2.50 11.39
N PHE A 165 10.20 -2.59 11.93
CA PHE A 165 11.28 -1.63 11.68
C PHE A 165 12.36 -2.33 10.87
N THR A 166 12.79 -1.70 9.78
CA THR A 166 13.70 -2.31 8.82
C THR A 166 15.16 -2.14 9.22
N ILE A 167 15.86 -3.27 9.37
CA ILE A 167 17.30 -3.35 9.55
C ILE A 167 17.92 -3.67 8.19
N GLY A 168 18.52 -2.68 7.55
CA GLY A 168 19.31 -2.86 6.32
C GLY A 168 20.61 -3.62 6.57
N ILE A 169 21.18 -4.20 5.50
CA ILE A 169 22.46 -4.91 5.55
C ILE A 169 23.57 -3.92 5.92
N ASP A 170 24.35 -4.24 6.97
CA ASP A 170 25.42 -3.38 7.49
C ASP A 170 26.43 -4.19 8.30
N THR A 171 27.45 -3.52 8.87
CA THR A 171 28.38 -4.12 9.82
C THR A 171 27.68 -4.52 11.13
N PRO A 172 28.18 -5.52 11.87
CA PRO A 172 27.58 -5.93 13.15
C PRO A 172 27.40 -4.79 14.16
N GLU A 173 28.32 -3.83 14.20
CA GLU A 173 28.27 -2.67 15.10
C GLU A 173 27.05 -1.80 14.77
N VAL A 174 26.88 -1.43 13.49
CA VAL A 174 25.76 -0.59 13.00
C VAL A 174 24.44 -1.33 13.15
N VAL A 175 24.40 -2.63 12.89
CA VAL A 175 23.20 -3.47 13.09
C VAL A 175 22.75 -3.44 14.56
N ARG A 176 23.68 -3.59 15.53
CA ARG A 176 23.33 -3.51 16.96
C ARG A 176 22.77 -2.12 17.36
N GLU A 177 23.30 -1.04 16.77
CA GLU A 177 22.78 0.32 17.02
C GLU A 177 21.37 0.48 16.46
N LYS A 178 21.13 0.09 15.21
CA LYS A 178 19.80 0.10 14.61
C LYS A 178 18.77 -0.71 15.41
N VAL A 179 19.16 -1.86 15.95
CA VAL A 179 18.28 -2.68 16.81
C VAL A 179 17.93 -1.95 18.12
N LYS A 180 18.85 -1.16 18.69
CA LYS A 180 18.56 -0.32 19.87
C LYS A 180 17.57 0.81 19.52
N GLU A 181 17.76 1.48 18.38
CA GLU A 181 16.84 2.51 17.89
C GLU A 181 15.42 1.95 17.67
N ALA A 182 15.33 0.68 17.25
CA ALA A 182 14.09 -0.03 17.02
C ALA A 182 13.38 -0.51 18.30
N SER A 183 13.84 -0.13 19.50
CA SER A 183 13.28 -0.62 20.78
C SER A 183 11.76 -0.46 20.95
N PRO A 184 11.08 0.57 20.38
CA PRO A 184 9.63 0.68 20.42
C PRO A 184 8.88 -0.37 19.59
N TYR A 185 9.55 -1.02 18.64
CA TYR A 185 8.93 -1.96 17.71
C TYR A 185 8.85 -3.37 18.30
N LYS A 186 7.80 -4.10 17.94
CA LYS A 186 7.54 -5.46 18.39
C LYS A 186 7.88 -6.54 17.38
N ILE A 187 8.29 -6.13 16.18
CA ILE A 187 8.79 -6.97 15.10
C ILE A 187 9.85 -6.19 14.32
N LEU A 188 10.92 -6.85 13.90
CA LEU A 188 11.97 -6.26 13.05
C LEU A 188 11.97 -6.95 11.70
N LYS A 189 12.13 -6.19 10.61
CA LYS A 189 12.37 -6.71 9.27
C LYS A 189 13.85 -6.66 8.95
N VAL A 190 14.44 -7.80 8.59
CA VAL A 190 15.88 -7.91 8.32
C VAL A 190 16.10 -8.10 6.82
N LYS A 191 16.86 -7.20 6.21
CA LYS A 191 17.28 -7.35 4.81
C LYS A 191 18.45 -8.34 4.73
N MET A 192 18.36 -9.30 3.81
CA MET A 192 19.28 -10.42 3.63
C MET A 192 19.61 -10.61 2.13
N GLY A 193 20.32 -11.69 1.78
CA GLY A 193 20.56 -12.07 0.39
C GLY A 193 21.93 -11.65 -0.17
N ARG A 194 22.87 -11.19 0.67
CA ARG A 194 24.28 -10.88 0.26
C ARG A 194 25.32 -11.89 0.71
N GLY A 195 24.89 -13.04 1.27
CA GLY A 195 25.80 -14.08 1.72
C GLY A 195 26.35 -13.89 3.15
N ASN A 196 25.91 -12.85 3.87
CA ASN A 196 26.17 -12.63 5.29
C ASN A 196 24.91 -12.84 6.15
N ASP A 197 23.97 -13.61 5.67
CA ASP A 197 22.64 -13.78 6.22
C ASP A 197 22.66 -14.32 7.65
N THR A 198 23.51 -15.33 7.92
CA THR A 198 23.66 -15.91 9.24
C THR A 198 24.28 -14.91 10.23
N GLU A 199 25.29 -14.16 9.82
CA GLU A 199 25.93 -13.14 10.65
C GLU A 199 24.96 -12.04 11.05
N MET A 200 24.11 -11.58 10.11
CA MET A 200 23.07 -10.59 10.38
C MET A 200 22.11 -11.07 11.47
N ILE A 201 21.56 -12.26 11.34
CA ILE A 201 20.58 -12.82 12.29
C ILE A 201 21.24 -13.06 13.66
N GLU A 202 22.44 -13.68 13.71
CA GLU A 202 23.13 -13.93 14.97
C GLU A 202 23.51 -12.60 15.68
N THR A 203 23.92 -11.58 14.91
CA THR A 203 24.18 -10.25 15.45
C THR A 203 22.94 -9.67 16.12
N ILE A 204 21.78 -9.72 15.46
CA ILE A 204 20.52 -9.22 16.03
C ILE A 204 20.14 -10.04 17.26
N ARG A 205 20.23 -11.36 17.21
CA ARG A 205 19.89 -12.26 18.32
C ARG A 205 20.79 -12.09 19.52
N SER A 206 22.02 -11.62 19.34
CA SER A 206 22.94 -11.30 20.45
C SER A 206 22.43 -10.14 21.33
N VAL A 207 21.51 -9.29 20.83
CA VAL A 207 21.03 -8.08 21.51
C VAL A 207 19.50 -7.98 21.61
N SER A 208 18.74 -8.83 20.89
CA SER A 208 17.28 -8.76 20.87
C SER A 208 16.61 -10.12 20.67
N GLN A 209 15.49 -10.34 21.38
CA GLN A 209 14.63 -11.52 21.22
C GLN A 209 13.29 -11.17 20.55
N VAL A 210 13.12 -9.95 20.04
CA VAL A 210 11.92 -9.52 19.32
C VAL A 210 11.71 -10.41 18.08
N PRO A 211 10.47 -10.81 17.76
CA PRO A 211 10.17 -11.52 16.51
C PRO A 211 10.76 -10.83 15.28
N LEU A 212 11.30 -11.62 14.35
CA LEU A 212 11.88 -11.12 13.11
C LEU A 212 11.10 -11.62 11.91
N CYS A 213 10.99 -10.82 10.87
CA CYS A 213 10.75 -11.29 9.51
C CYS A 213 11.95 -10.96 8.65
N VAL A 214 12.15 -11.72 7.59
CA VAL A 214 13.31 -11.54 6.71
C VAL A 214 12.85 -11.27 5.28
N ASP A 215 13.56 -10.37 4.60
CA ASP A 215 13.33 -10.05 3.19
C ASP A 215 14.63 -10.32 2.43
N ILE A 216 14.55 -11.29 1.53
CA ILE A 216 15.69 -11.80 0.78
C ILE A 216 15.86 -11.03 -0.53
N ASN A 217 14.85 -10.28 -0.96
CA ASN A 217 14.84 -9.50 -2.20
C ASN A 217 15.34 -10.33 -3.42
N GLN A 218 14.83 -11.57 -3.56
CA GLN A 218 15.17 -12.51 -4.62
C GLN A 218 16.64 -13.02 -4.55
N GLY A 219 17.30 -12.95 -3.38
CA GLY A 219 18.72 -13.20 -3.25
C GLY A 219 19.13 -14.68 -3.31
N TRP A 220 18.25 -15.62 -2.94
CA TRP A 220 18.57 -17.05 -2.97
C TRP A 220 18.27 -17.64 -4.37
N LYS A 221 19.21 -18.48 -4.86
CA LYS A 221 19.15 -19.03 -6.22
C LYS A 221 18.89 -20.53 -6.28
N ASP A 222 19.11 -21.23 -5.18
CA ASP A 222 18.93 -22.67 -5.05
C ASP A 222 17.84 -22.96 -4.04
N LYS A 223 16.83 -23.75 -4.43
CA LYS A 223 15.66 -24.04 -3.59
C LYS A 223 15.97 -24.88 -2.37
N GLN A 224 16.97 -25.81 -2.45
CA GLN A 224 17.35 -26.61 -1.31
C GLN A 224 18.08 -25.75 -0.28
N HIS A 225 19.01 -24.91 -0.73
CA HIS A 225 19.64 -23.92 0.13
C HIS A 225 18.60 -22.99 0.78
N ALA A 226 17.62 -22.51 0.02
CA ALA A 226 16.53 -21.67 0.54
C ALA A 226 15.74 -22.40 1.64
N LEU A 227 15.39 -23.65 1.43
CA LEU A 227 14.67 -24.47 2.41
C LEU A 227 15.50 -24.69 3.68
N ASP A 228 16.78 -25.04 3.55
CA ASP A 228 17.70 -25.25 4.68
C ASP A 228 17.84 -23.96 5.50
N MET A 229 17.98 -22.80 4.83
CA MET A 229 18.00 -21.49 5.48
C MET A 229 16.68 -21.18 6.20
N ILE A 230 15.53 -21.52 5.62
CA ILE A 230 14.23 -21.28 6.25
C ILE A 230 14.08 -22.12 7.53
N TYR A 231 14.52 -23.38 7.54
CA TYR A 231 14.56 -24.19 8.76
C TYR A 231 15.47 -23.56 9.82
N TRP A 232 16.67 -23.14 9.44
CA TRP A 232 17.63 -22.47 10.32
C TRP A 232 17.06 -21.17 10.91
N LEU A 233 16.34 -20.38 10.09
CA LEU A 233 15.67 -19.13 10.48
C LEU A 233 14.52 -19.39 11.46
N LYS A 234 13.71 -20.44 11.23
CA LYS A 234 12.61 -20.83 12.12
C LYS A 234 13.09 -21.07 13.54
N GLU A 235 14.21 -21.77 13.72
CA GLU A 235 14.82 -22.02 15.03
C GLU A 235 15.25 -20.73 15.74
N ARG A 236 15.38 -19.62 14.99
CA ARG A 236 15.79 -18.30 15.48
C ARG A 236 14.64 -17.31 15.62
N GLY A 237 13.41 -17.80 15.60
CA GLY A 237 12.23 -16.99 15.85
C GLY A 237 11.85 -16.06 14.71
N ILE A 238 12.20 -16.43 13.46
CA ILE A 238 11.66 -15.75 12.27
C ILE A 238 10.22 -16.20 12.06
N VAL A 239 9.33 -15.24 11.73
CA VAL A 239 7.89 -15.49 11.61
C VAL A 239 7.43 -15.70 10.17
N PHE A 240 8.11 -15.10 9.20
CA PHE A 240 7.88 -15.33 7.77
C PHE A 240 9.11 -14.90 6.95
N VAL A 241 9.15 -15.36 5.69
CA VAL A 241 10.17 -15.01 4.70
C VAL A 241 9.53 -14.28 3.53
N GLU A 242 10.06 -13.12 3.15
CA GLU A 242 9.61 -12.34 2.01
C GLU A 242 10.54 -12.53 0.82
N GLN A 243 9.96 -12.80 -0.35
CA GLN A 243 10.57 -12.94 -1.67
C GLN A 243 11.93 -13.66 -1.66
N PRO A 244 11.95 -14.96 -1.30
CA PRO A 244 13.21 -15.71 -1.13
C PRO A 244 13.98 -15.87 -2.45
N MET A 245 13.28 -16.12 -3.55
CA MET A 245 13.85 -16.44 -4.85
C MET A 245 13.34 -15.49 -5.93
N ALA A 246 13.98 -15.53 -7.11
CA ALA A 246 13.55 -14.78 -8.28
C ALA A 246 12.07 -15.07 -8.61
N LYS A 247 11.29 -14.04 -8.91
CA LYS A 247 9.86 -14.16 -9.20
C LYS A 247 9.56 -15.02 -10.43
N GLU A 248 10.53 -15.21 -11.32
CA GLU A 248 10.47 -16.06 -12.49
C GLU A 248 10.71 -17.54 -12.20
N ALA A 249 11.24 -17.88 -11.01
CA ALA A 249 11.55 -19.26 -10.59
C ALA A 249 10.29 -20.00 -10.10
N ILE A 250 9.24 -20.06 -10.94
CA ILE A 250 7.89 -20.52 -10.57
C ILE A 250 7.89 -21.93 -9.98
N ASP A 251 8.55 -22.89 -10.63
CA ASP A 251 8.57 -24.30 -10.19
C ASP A 251 9.32 -24.45 -8.85
N ASP A 252 10.41 -23.70 -8.67
CA ASP A 252 11.20 -23.72 -7.43
C ASP A 252 10.45 -23.03 -6.29
N LEU A 253 9.73 -21.94 -6.59
CA LEU A 253 8.86 -21.25 -5.62
C LEU A 253 7.69 -22.13 -5.18
N ALA A 254 7.01 -22.81 -6.11
CA ALA A 254 5.93 -23.75 -5.79
C ALA A 254 6.44 -24.89 -4.88
N TRP A 255 7.58 -25.47 -5.25
CA TRP A 255 8.21 -26.51 -4.44
C TRP A 255 8.61 -25.98 -3.06
N LEU A 256 9.20 -24.79 -2.99
CA LEU A 256 9.62 -24.17 -1.72
C LEU A 256 8.39 -23.87 -0.82
N HIS A 257 7.31 -23.35 -1.39
CA HIS A 257 6.05 -23.08 -0.68
C HIS A 257 5.49 -24.37 -0.05
N ASP A 258 5.46 -25.48 -0.80
CA ASP A 258 4.93 -26.77 -0.31
C ASP A 258 5.79 -27.39 0.83
N HIS A 259 7.08 -27.05 0.92
CA HIS A 259 8.01 -27.64 1.88
C HIS A 259 8.41 -26.68 3.01
N SER A 260 8.12 -25.38 2.87
CA SER A 260 8.56 -24.37 3.83
C SER A 260 7.84 -24.52 5.18
N PRO A 261 8.59 -24.54 6.30
CA PRO A 261 8.00 -24.53 7.63
C PRO A 261 7.57 -23.14 8.11
N LEU A 262 7.83 -22.08 7.33
CA LEU A 262 7.45 -20.68 7.58
C LEU A 262 6.64 -20.15 6.41
N PRO A 263 5.68 -19.24 6.65
CA PRO A 263 4.98 -18.56 5.59
C PRO A 263 5.92 -17.79 4.65
N ILE A 264 5.61 -17.80 3.35
CA ILE A 264 6.34 -17.07 2.32
C ILE A 264 5.46 -15.96 1.76
N TYR A 265 5.98 -14.74 1.67
CA TYR A 265 5.28 -13.57 1.14
C TYR A 265 5.88 -13.09 -0.17
N ALA A 266 5.01 -12.74 -1.13
CA ALA A 266 5.38 -12.14 -2.41
C ALA A 266 5.60 -10.63 -2.26
N ASP A 267 6.73 -10.08 -2.74
CA ASP A 267 6.97 -8.65 -2.92
C ASP A 267 7.18 -8.29 -4.39
N GLU A 268 8.31 -8.64 -4.98
CA GLU A 268 8.61 -8.32 -6.38
C GLU A 268 7.75 -9.11 -7.37
N ALA A 269 7.23 -10.26 -6.98
CA ALA A 269 6.29 -11.05 -7.76
C ALA A 269 4.91 -10.43 -7.86
N LEU A 270 4.58 -9.46 -7.01
CA LEU A 270 3.29 -8.79 -6.94
C LEU A 270 3.45 -7.31 -7.28
N GLN A 271 2.95 -6.89 -8.43
CA GLN A 271 2.95 -5.49 -8.85
C GLN A 271 1.53 -4.91 -8.89
N ARG A 272 0.60 -5.60 -9.53
CA ARG A 272 -0.73 -5.12 -9.84
C ARG A 272 -1.81 -6.14 -9.42
N LEU A 273 -3.06 -5.70 -9.47
CA LEU A 273 -4.22 -6.56 -9.15
C LEU A 273 -4.23 -7.88 -9.95
N LYS A 274 -3.84 -7.83 -11.21
CA LYS A 274 -3.78 -9.02 -12.09
C LYS A 274 -2.78 -10.09 -11.60
N ASP A 275 -1.80 -9.70 -10.79
CA ASP A 275 -0.75 -10.60 -10.33
C ASP A 275 -1.18 -11.40 -9.08
N VAL A 276 -2.25 -10.97 -8.38
CA VAL A 276 -2.68 -11.60 -7.12
C VAL A 276 -3.03 -13.08 -7.31
N GLU A 277 -3.79 -13.40 -8.37
CA GLU A 277 -4.19 -14.79 -8.64
C GLU A 277 -2.98 -15.69 -8.94
N SER A 278 -2.00 -15.17 -9.69
CA SER A 278 -0.79 -15.92 -10.06
C SER A 278 0.17 -16.18 -8.89
N THR A 279 0.04 -15.46 -7.77
CA THR A 279 0.83 -15.72 -6.56
C THR A 279 0.27 -16.85 -5.70
N LYS A 280 -0.99 -17.25 -5.92
CA LYS A 280 -1.61 -18.36 -5.17
C LYS A 280 -0.94 -19.70 -5.48
N GLY A 281 -0.57 -20.43 -4.42
CA GLY A 281 0.18 -21.69 -4.52
C GLY A 281 1.69 -21.53 -4.69
N LEU A 282 2.17 -20.28 -4.75
CA LEU A 282 3.59 -19.94 -4.72
C LEU A 282 3.96 -19.22 -3.42
N TYR A 283 2.97 -18.56 -2.79
CA TYR A 283 3.13 -17.75 -1.58
C TYR A 283 1.91 -17.90 -0.68
N ASP A 284 2.11 -17.81 0.63
CA ASP A 284 1.04 -17.76 1.64
C ASP A 284 0.39 -16.39 1.75
N GLY A 285 1.14 -15.36 1.40
CA GLY A 285 0.70 -13.98 1.50
C GLY A 285 1.33 -13.05 0.47
N ILE A 286 0.83 -11.84 0.43
CA ILE A 286 1.26 -10.80 -0.51
C ILE A 286 1.63 -9.52 0.22
N ASN A 287 2.70 -8.84 -0.23
CA ASN A 287 3.08 -7.52 0.24
C ASN A 287 2.61 -6.44 -0.76
N ILE A 288 1.57 -5.72 -0.40
CA ILE A 288 0.99 -4.64 -1.21
C ILE A 288 1.74 -3.34 -0.88
N LYS A 289 2.29 -2.67 -1.91
CA LYS A 289 2.90 -1.34 -1.80
C LYS A 289 2.24 -0.39 -2.79
N LEU A 290 1.80 0.77 -2.34
CA LEU A 290 1.05 1.73 -3.16
C LEU A 290 1.82 2.13 -4.43
N MET A 291 3.14 2.28 -4.32
CA MET A 291 4.01 2.65 -5.44
C MET A 291 4.09 1.57 -6.53
N LYS A 292 3.85 0.31 -6.21
CA LYS A 292 3.77 -0.78 -7.18
C LYS A 292 2.41 -0.85 -7.85
N CYS A 293 1.34 -0.77 -7.05
CA CYS A 293 -0.02 -1.02 -7.50
C CYS A 293 -0.82 0.23 -7.87
N THR A 294 -0.15 1.35 -8.15
CA THR A 294 -0.77 2.60 -8.60
C THR A 294 -1.70 3.29 -7.59
N GLY A 295 -1.57 2.98 -6.29
CA GLY A 295 -2.25 3.71 -5.22
C GLY A 295 -3.28 2.92 -4.42
N MET A 296 -4.10 3.65 -3.66
CA MET A 296 -5.03 3.12 -2.66
C MET A 296 -6.18 2.32 -3.27
N ARG A 297 -6.70 2.77 -4.43
CA ARG A 297 -7.83 2.10 -5.12
C ARG A 297 -7.49 0.67 -5.49
N GLU A 298 -6.36 0.46 -6.15
CA GLU A 298 -5.94 -0.88 -6.57
C GLU A 298 -5.48 -1.72 -5.38
N ALA A 299 -4.78 -1.11 -4.41
CA ALA A 299 -4.37 -1.77 -3.18
C ALA A 299 -5.57 -2.36 -2.41
N HIS A 300 -6.67 -1.60 -2.29
CA HIS A 300 -7.90 -2.08 -1.66
C HIS A 300 -8.52 -3.28 -2.40
N LYS A 301 -8.54 -3.24 -3.75
CA LYS A 301 -9.01 -4.36 -4.57
C LYS A 301 -8.11 -5.60 -4.40
N MET A 302 -6.79 -5.41 -4.37
CA MET A 302 -5.81 -6.48 -4.15
C MET A 302 -5.97 -7.14 -2.78
N ALA A 303 -6.12 -6.35 -1.72
CA ALA A 303 -6.32 -6.87 -0.36
C ALA A 303 -7.60 -7.72 -0.28
N ASN A 304 -8.72 -7.21 -0.80
CA ASN A 304 -9.98 -7.97 -0.80
C ASN A 304 -9.90 -9.26 -1.64
N LEU A 305 -9.22 -9.23 -2.79
CA LEU A 305 -9.02 -10.43 -3.61
C LEU A 305 -8.15 -11.47 -2.90
N ALA A 306 -7.04 -11.03 -2.27
CA ALA A 306 -6.18 -11.92 -1.50
C ALA A 306 -6.93 -12.60 -0.36
N ILE A 307 -7.71 -11.84 0.41
CA ILE A 307 -8.55 -12.36 1.49
C ILE A 307 -9.56 -13.39 0.95
N ALA A 308 -10.23 -13.09 -0.17
CA ALA A 308 -11.17 -14.02 -0.82
C ALA A 308 -10.50 -15.32 -1.31
N LEU A 309 -9.20 -15.25 -1.63
CA LEU A 309 -8.39 -16.42 -2.02
C LEU A 309 -7.75 -17.13 -0.81
N ASN A 310 -8.07 -16.74 0.43
CA ASN A 310 -7.45 -17.20 1.67
C ASN A 310 -5.93 -16.98 1.73
N MET A 311 -5.45 -15.92 1.12
CA MET A 311 -4.06 -15.47 1.23
C MET A 311 -3.95 -14.38 2.29
N LYS A 312 -2.80 -14.34 2.96
CA LYS A 312 -2.47 -13.30 3.93
C LYS A 312 -2.13 -11.99 3.25
N VAL A 313 -2.43 -10.88 3.91
CA VAL A 313 -2.11 -9.54 3.41
C VAL A 313 -1.09 -8.88 4.32
N MET A 314 -0.06 -8.33 3.72
CA MET A 314 0.89 -7.41 4.32
C MET A 314 0.84 -6.09 3.55
N LEU A 315 0.93 -4.98 4.26
CA LEU A 315 1.12 -3.66 3.66
C LEU A 315 2.54 -3.21 3.88
N GLY A 316 3.24 -2.94 2.78
CA GLY A 316 4.57 -2.37 2.80
C GLY A 316 4.62 -0.97 2.21
N CYS A 317 5.79 -0.36 2.34
CA CYS A 317 6.11 0.92 1.72
C CYS A 317 7.49 0.87 1.06
N MET A 318 7.85 1.97 0.40
CA MET A 318 9.21 2.32 0.05
C MET A 318 9.80 3.22 1.15
N THR A 319 10.92 3.86 0.90
CA THR A 319 11.29 5.06 1.66
C THR A 319 10.37 6.18 1.19
N GLU A 320 9.49 6.63 2.05
CA GLU A 320 8.37 7.52 1.73
C GLU A 320 8.19 8.56 2.82
N THR A 321 7.51 9.67 2.51
CA THR A 321 7.05 10.60 3.54
C THR A 321 5.84 10.07 4.28
N SER A 322 5.45 10.76 5.36
CA SER A 322 4.19 10.49 6.06
C SER A 322 2.96 10.59 5.14
N CYS A 323 3.06 11.21 3.95
CA CYS A 323 1.96 11.26 2.99
C CYS A 323 1.62 9.86 2.47
N ALA A 324 2.54 9.20 1.79
CA ALA A 324 2.30 7.88 1.21
C ALA A 324 2.15 6.80 2.29
N VAL A 325 2.96 6.86 3.36
CA VAL A 325 2.85 5.92 4.48
C VAL A 325 1.47 5.99 5.15
N SER A 326 0.93 7.21 5.38
CA SER A 326 -0.42 7.36 5.96
C SER A 326 -1.52 6.89 5.01
N ALA A 327 -1.34 7.07 3.69
CA ALA A 327 -2.26 6.56 2.69
C ALA A 327 -2.33 5.02 2.73
N ALA A 328 -1.18 4.35 2.79
CA ALA A 328 -1.11 2.89 2.96
C ALA A 328 -1.73 2.46 4.29
N ALA A 329 -1.47 3.20 5.36
CA ALA A 329 -1.99 2.89 6.70
C ALA A 329 -3.53 2.89 6.76
N GLN A 330 -4.24 3.65 5.91
CA GLN A 330 -5.71 3.62 5.86
C GLN A 330 -6.27 2.23 5.52
N LEU A 331 -5.47 1.38 4.85
CA LEU A 331 -5.82 0.00 4.51
C LEU A 331 -5.37 -1.03 5.56
N SER A 332 -4.56 -0.61 6.54
CA SER A 332 -3.88 -1.54 7.45
C SER A 332 -4.82 -2.44 8.27
N PRO A 333 -6.08 -2.07 8.58
CA PRO A 333 -7.00 -3.02 9.22
C PRO A 333 -7.35 -4.26 8.39
N LEU A 334 -7.00 -4.29 7.09
CA LEU A 334 -7.16 -5.46 6.21
C LEU A 334 -5.95 -6.39 6.23
N SER A 335 -4.87 -6.06 6.94
CA SER A 335 -3.60 -6.78 6.89
C SER A 335 -3.22 -7.43 8.23
N GLU A 336 -2.52 -8.58 8.15
CA GLU A 336 -1.95 -9.24 9.33
C GLU A 336 -0.62 -8.60 9.78
N PHE A 337 0.14 -8.06 8.81
CA PHE A 337 1.43 -7.44 9.05
C PHE A 337 1.53 -6.10 8.33
N ALA A 338 2.33 -5.21 8.86
CA ALA A 338 2.71 -3.97 8.21
C ALA A 338 4.25 -3.80 8.21
N ASP A 339 4.74 -3.14 7.17
CA ASP A 339 6.12 -2.68 6.99
C ASP A 339 6.03 -1.21 6.54
N LEU A 340 5.52 -0.37 7.46
CA LEU A 340 5.15 1.03 7.22
C LEU A 340 6.07 1.97 8.00
N ASP A 341 7.37 1.76 7.87
CA ASP A 341 8.43 2.51 8.54
C ASP A 341 9.14 3.53 7.63
N GLY A 342 8.72 3.67 6.37
CA GLY A 342 9.41 4.49 5.37
C GLY A 342 9.63 5.94 5.80
N ASN A 343 8.68 6.54 6.52
CA ASN A 343 8.75 7.91 7.01
C ASN A 343 9.65 8.08 8.26
N VAL A 344 9.90 7.02 9.03
CA VAL A 344 10.82 7.09 10.17
C VAL A 344 12.28 6.91 9.77
N LEU A 345 12.52 6.38 8.58
CA LEU A 345 13.87 6.22 8.01
C LEU A 345 14.44 7.51 7.41
N ILE A 346 13.64 8.57 7.27
CA ILE A 346 14.04 9.86 6.69
C ILE A 346 14.14 10.97 7.73
N SER A 347 14.91 12.03 7.42
CA SER A 347 15.16 13.17 8.31
C SER A 347 14.40 14.43 7.90
N ASN A 348 13.87 14.51 6.68
CA ASN A 348 13.30 15.73 6.09
C ASN A 348 11.84 15.57 5.65
N ASP A 349 11.03 14.85 6.43
CA ASP A 349 9.61 14.64 6.12
C ASP A 349 8.81 15.96 6.19
N PRO A 350 8.18 16.41 5.09
CA PRO A 350 7.38 17.64 5.07
C PRO A 350 5.96 17.47 5.63
N TYR A 351 5.57 16.25 6.01
CA TYR A 351 4.26 15.94 6.54
C TYR A 351 4.33 15.32 7.93
N GLU A 352 3.19 15.29 8.60
CA GLU A 352 2.89 14.44 9.76
C GLU A 352 1.64 13.62 9.44
N GLY A 353 1.57 12.37 9.90
CA GLY A 353 0.44 11.50 9.58
C GLY A 353 0.21 10.42 10.62
N MET A 354 0.06 9.17 10.16
CA MET A 354 -0.12 8.03 11.04
C MET A 354 1.03 7.93 12.04
N LEU A 355 0.74 7.39 13.20
CA LEU A 355 1.71 7.19 14.27
C LEU A 355 1.99 5.70 14.47
N ILE A 356 3.17 5.40 15.00
CA ILE A 356 3.51 4.08 15.50
C ILE A 356 3.54 4.17 17.03
N ARG A 357 2.61 3.48 17.68
CA ARG A 357 2.52 3.44 19.15
C ARG A 357 2.74 2.01 19.61
N GLU A 358 3.75 1.81 20.43
CA GLU A 358 4.13 0.48 20.93
C GLU A 358 4.30 -0.56 19.80
N GLY A 359 4.85 -0.14 18.66
CA GLY A 359 5.03 -0.96 17.47
C GLY A 359 3.78 -1.15 16.60
N LYS A 360 2.62 -0.63 17.00
CA LYS A 360 1.35 -0.77 16.27
C LYS A 360 1.08 0.44 15.39
N VAL A 361 0.61 0.21 14.16
CA VAL A 361 0.08 1.28 13.32
C VAL A 361 -1.10 1.94 14.02
N THR A 362 -1.07 3.25 14.14
CA THR A 362 -2.12 4.02 14.81
C THR A 362 -2.66 5.07 13.85
N LEU A 363 -3.90 4.87 13.43
CA LEU A 363 -4.63 5.80 12.59
C LEU A 363 -5.15 6.98 13.43
N ASN A 364 -5.30 8.13 12.80
CA ASN A 364 -5.94 9.30 13.38
C ASN A 364 -7.29 9.58 12.68
N ASP A 365 -8.13 10.42 13.29
CA ASP A 365 -9.44 10.78 12.77
C ASP A 365 -9.42 11.97 11.80
N SER A 366 -8.23 12.46 11.40
CA SER A 366 -8.13 13.57 10.47
C SER A 366 -8.65 13.16 9.09
N PRO A 367 -9.43 14.03 8.41
CA PRO A 367 -9.99 13.74 7.10
C PRO A 367 -8.95 13.41 6.03
N GLY A 368 -9.36 12.69 4.99
CA GLY A 368 -8.48 12.28 3.89
C GLY A 368 -7.64 11.08 4.27
N ILE A 369 -6.35 11.16 4.02
CA ILE A 369 -5.38 10.13 4.41
C ILE A 369 -4.80 10.37 5.82
N GLY A 370 -5.30 11.39 6.55
CA GLY A 370 -4.92 11.64 7.93
C GLY A 370 -3.60 12.37 8.10
N ILE A 371 -3.24 13.29 7.20
CA ILE A 371 -1.98 14.05 7.26
C ILE A 371 -2.16 15.53 7.58
N ASN A 372 -1.12 16.11 8.18
CA ASN A 372 -0.91 17.54 8.32
C ASN A 372 0.35 17.97 7.55
N VAL A 373 0.32 19.15 6.94
CA VAL A 373 1.47 19.73 6.24
C VAL A 373 2.31 20.52 7.23
N LYS A 374 3.58 20.12 7.43
CA LYS A 374 4.57 20.85 8.22
C LYS A 374 5.30 21.89 7.38
N GLN A 375 5.65 21.49 6.15
CA GLN A 375 6.36 22.34 5.20
C GLN A 375 5.67 22.24 3.84
N LYS A 376 5.26 23.39 3.31
CA LYS A 376 4.67 23.44 1.98
C LYS A 376 5.78 23.38 0.92
N ILE A 377 5.78 22.28 0.13
CA ILE A 377 6.70 22.05 -0.99
C ILE A 377 5.97 22.27 -2.32
N VAL A 378 4.72 21.83 -2.40
CA VAL A 378 3.87 21.83 -3.58
C VAL A 378 2.55 22.58 -3.35
#